data_34a61e21f00bc4606dc6abf56189cc97
#
_entry.id   34a61e21f00bc4606dc6abf56189cc97
#
_cell.length_a   1.000
_cell.length_b   1.000
_cell.length_c   1.000
_cell.angle_alpha   90.00
_cell.angle_beta   90.00
_cell.angle_gamma   90.00
#
_symmetry.space_group_name_H-M   'P 1'
#
loop_
_entity.id
_entity.type
_entity.pdbx_description
1 polymer ?
#
loop_
_entity_poly.entity_id
_entity_poly.type
_entity_poly.pdbx_seq_one_letter_code
_entity_poly.pdbx_strand_id
1 'polypeptide(L)'
;LLLQDMPTAAKLKKMTNDSNYIGAKNFLEILHRYKIKSKFYKANSGYIFDQKNGLINLKSKFSKNNNPYIQSQIKAYKEVKKYRKKGVNSSSIIFLQVESPLRNKEFLIKKVCEHAKLKKKIIVGNLNTIRDYSWAPEIVKGVYYLTKIKSRDLIISSGQGISGQEILKTAYKLKNLDYKKYFSVNQKYIRPNEIKVMIGSNKNYNILLVLNIFLYVITIIILK
;
A
#
# COMPACT_ATOMS: atom_id res chain seq x y z
N LEU A 1 -9.37 -8.89 -5.70
CA LEU A 1 -9.11 -7.43 -5.81
C LEU A 1 -9.98 -6.60 -4.86
N LEU A 2 -11.26 -6.96 -4.66
CA LEU A 2 -12.21 -6.24 -3.79
C LEU A 2 -11.88 -6.34 -2.29
N LEU A 3 -11.06 -7.30 -1.87
CA LEU A 3 -10.72 -7.52 -0.47
C LEU A 3 -9.53 -6.68 0.04
N GLN A 4 -9.03 -5.76 -0.78
CA GLN A 4 -7.91 -4.88 -0.44
C GLN A 4 -8.34 -3.61 0.28
N ASP A 5 -9.61 -3.23 0.21
CA ASP A 5 -10.13 -2.10 0.97
C ASP A 5 -10.69 -2.56 2.33
N MET A 6 -10.49 -1.73 3.35
CA MET A 6 -10.90 -2.05 4.71
C MET A 6 -12.40 -2.15 4.92
N PRO A 7 -13.26 -1.32 4.29
CA PRO A 7 -14.71 -1.44 4.40
C PRO A 7 -15.26 -2.76 3.85
N THR A 8 -14.83 -3.17 2.65
CA THR A 8 -15.24 -4.44 2.05
C THR A 8 -14.73 -5.63 2.86
N ALA A 9 -13.47 -5.59 3.32
CA ALA A 9 -12.91 -6.62 4.17
C ALA A 9 -13.67 -6.79 5.49
N ALA A 10 -14.18 -5.71 6.07
CA ALA A 10 -14.99 -5.76 7.28
C ALA A 10 -16.33 -6.46 7.07
N LYS A 11 -16.95 -6.32 5.90
CA LYS A 11 -18.19 -7.01 5.51
C LYS A 11 -17.95 -8.50 5.19
N LEU A 12 -16.85 -8.83 4.54
CA LEU A 12 -16.53 -10.17 4.05
C LEU A 12 -15.41 -10.84 4.84
N LYS A 13 -15.57 -10.90 6.18
CA LYS A 13 -14.53 -11.37 7.12
C LYS A 13 -13.93 -12.73 6.77
N LYS A 14 -14.78 -13.73 6.50
CA LYS A 14 -14.35 -15.11 6.17
C LYS A 14 -13.54 -15.09 4.87
N MET A 15 -14.09 -14.55 3.80
CA MET A 15 -13.41 -14.46 2.50
C MET A 15 -12.08 -13.69 2.57
N THR A 16 -12.03 -12.62 3.37
CA THR A 16 -10.81 -11.84 3.62
C THR A 16 -9.74 -12.70 4.32
N ASN A 17 -10.12 -13.44 5.34
CA ASN A 17 -9.21 -14.35 6.04
C ASN A 17 -8.73 -15.48 5.13
N ASP A 18 -9.64 -16.08 4.36
CA ASP A 18 -9.32 -17.20 3.48
C ASP A 18 -8.36 -16.77 2.35
N SER A 19 -8.63 -15.63 1.70
CA SER A 19 -7.77 -15.13 0.63
C SER A 19 -6.41 -14.65 1.13
N ASN A 20 -6.36 -13.86 2.21
CA ASN A 20 -5.13 -13.22 2.64
C ASN A 20 -4.23 -14.12 3.50
N TYR A 21 -4.83 -14.97 4.34
CA TYR A 21 -4.10 -15.79 5.30
C TYR A 21 -4.09 -17.26 4.93
N ILE A 22 -5.28 -17.91 4.80
CA ILE A 22 -5.36 -19.36 4.58
C ILE A 22 -4.71 -19.75 3.25
N GLY A 23 -4.98 -19.00 2.17
CA GLY A 23 -4.33 -19.23 0.88
C GLY A 23 -2.80 -19.17 0.97
N ALA A 24 -2.24 -18.14 1.63
CA ALA A 24 -0.81 -18.03 1.83
C ALA A 24 -0.24 -19.18 2.68
N LYS A 25 -0.95 -19.58 3.75
CA LYS A 25 -0.58 -20.72 4.62
C LYS A 25 -0.51 -22.01 3.82
N ASN A 26 -1.54 -22.30 3.01
CA ASN A 26 -1.62 -23.53 2.22
C ASN A 26 -0.46 -23.63 1.21
N PHE A 27 -0.11 -22.53 0.51
CA PHE A 27 1.07 -22.50 -0.36
C PHE A 27 2.36 -22.79 0.41
N LEU A 28 2.55 -22.15 1.55
CA LEU A 28 3.75 -22.36 2.38
C LEU A 28 3.83 -23.80 2.92
N GLU A 29 2.71 -24.39 3.28
CA GLU A 29 2.64 -25.78 3.73
C GLU A 29 3.00 -26.75 2.60
N ILE A 30 2.47 -26.57 1.40
CA ILE A 30 2.80 -27.37 0.22
C ILE A 30 4.31 -27.26 -0.09
N LEU A 31 4.85 -26.05 -0.15
CA LEU A 31 6.30 -25.85 -0.38
C LEU A 31 7.17 -26.57 0.63
N HIS A 32 6.76 -26.57 1.90
CA HIS A 32 7.48 -27.24 2.97
C HIS A 32 7.35 -28.76 2.88
N ARG A 33 6.10 -29.28 2.77
CA ARG A 33 5.80 -30.72 2.74
C ARG A 33 6.52 -31.44 1.59
N TYR A 34 6.47 -30.85 0.40
CA TYR A 34 7.04 -31.43 -0.81
C TYR A 34 8.47 -30.96 -1.10
N LYS A 35 9.11 -30.23 -0.16
CA LYS A 35 10.48 -29.71 -0.29
C LYS A 35 10.72 -28.92 -1.60
N ILE A 36 9.71 -28.20 -2.05
CA ILE A 36 9.77 -27.43 -3.29
C ILE A 36 10.71 -26.23 -3.11
N LYS A 37 11.69 -26.07 -4.00
CA LYS A 37 12.73 -25.03 -3.92
C LYS A 37 12.28 -23.64 -4.41
N SER A 38 11.04 -23.47 -4.84
CA SER A 38 10.51 -22.18 -5.32
C SER A 38 10.52 -21.12 -4.24
N LYS A 39 10.74 -19.86 -4.64
CA LYS A 39 10.64 -18.70 -3.76
C LYS A 39 9.19 -18.23 -3.65
N PHE A 40 8.71 -18.01 -2.44
CA PHE A 40 7.38 -17.50 -2.15
C PHE A 40 7.45 -16.05 -1.68
N TYR A 41 6.76 -15.17 -2.37
CA TYR A 41 6.66 -13.75 -2.03
C TYR A 41 5.23 -13.40 -1.65
N LYS A 42 5.01 -13.06 -0.37
CA LYS A 42 3.71 -12.57 0.12
C LYS A 42 3.66 -11.07 0.02
N ALA A 43 2.82 -10.55 -0.87
CA ALA A 43 2.43 -9.13 -0.85
C ALA A 43 1.68 -8.83 0.45
N ASN A 44 2.17 -7.90 1.23
CA ASN A 44 1.64 -7.52 2.52
C ASN A 44 1.46 -6.00 2.59
N SER A 45 0.84 -5.49 3.64
CA SER A 45 0.48 -4.06 3.77
C SER A 45 1.17 -3.40 4.94
N GLY A 46 1.56 -2.12 4.79
CA GLY A 46 2.06 -1.30 5.88
C GLY A 46 1.09 -1.16 7.05
N TYR A 47 -0.21 -1.38 6.83
CA TYR A 47 -1.23 -1.37 7.89
C TYR A 47 -1.07 -2.47 8.95
N ILE A 48 -0.22 -3.48 8.71
CA ILE A 48 0.11 -4.48 9.74
C ILE A 48 0.91 -3.90 10.92
N PHE A 49 1.54 -2.76 10.74
CA PHE A 49 2.34 -2.11 11.78
C PHE A 49 1.58 -0.99 12.48
N ASP A 50 1.96 -0.72 13.73
CA ASP A 50 1.52 0.45 14.48
C ASP A 50 2.15 1.72 13.88
N GLN A 51 1.32 2.71 13.60
CA GLN A 51 1.72 3.96 12.94
C GLN A 51 1.77 5.16 13.90
N LYS A 52 1.86 4.95 15.22
CA LYS A 52 1.84 6.05 16.19
C LYS A 52 2.86 7.15 15.89
N ASN A 53 4.05 6.76 15.42
CA ASN A 53 5.14 7.69 15.10
C ASN A 53 5.18 8.07 13.59
N GLY A 54 4.19 7.67 12.80
CA GLY A 54 4.12 7.95 11.37
C GLY A 54 5.12 7.19 10.49
N LEU A 55 6.31 6.85 11.00
CA LEU A 55 7.33 6.10 10.28
C LEU A 55 7.28 4.62 10.66
N ILE A 56 7.08 3.74 9.68
CA ILE A 56 7.08 2.29 9.91
C ILE A 56 8.35 1.63 9.37
N ASN A 57 8.82 0.61 10.09
CA ASN A 57 9.93 -0.26 9.70
C ASN A 57 9.66 -1.71 10.15
N LEU A 58 10.52 -2.64 9.78
CA LEU A 58 10.34 -4.06 10.11
C LEU A 58 10.43 -4.40 11.61
N LYS A 59 10.91 -3.46 12.44
CA LYS A 59 10.96 -3.56 13.91
C LYS A 59 9.73 -2.93 14.59
N SER A 60 8.88 -2.23 13.83
CA SER A 60 7.65 -1.61 14.35
C SER A 60 6.74 -2.69 14.95
N LYS A 61 6.05 -2.34 16.04
CA LYS A 61 5.05 -3.21 16.66
C LYS A 61 3.89 -3.46 15.71
N PHE A 62 3.23 -4.61 15.84
CA PHE A 62 2.02 -4.87 15.06
C PHE A 62 0.86 -3.97 15.50
N SER A 63 0.04 -3.62 14.53
CA SER A 63 -1.19 -2.88 14.75
C SER A 63 -2.15 -3.67 15.66
N LYS A 64 -2.76 -2.96 16.62
CA LYS A 64 -3.83 -3.49 17.49
C LYS A 64 -5.23 -3.35 16.87
N ASN A 65 -5.33 -2.83 15.64
CA ASN A 65 -6.60 -2.65 14.96
C ASN A 65 -7.21 -4.00 14.58
N ASN A 66 -8.45 -4.23 14.99
CA ASN A 66 -9.19 -5.49 14.80
C ASN A 66 -9.83 -5.63 13.41
N ASN A 67 -9.54 -4.73 12.47
CA ASN A 67 -10.05 -4.85 11.11
C ASN A 67 -9.61 -6.20 10.48
N PRO A 68 -10.52 -7.01 9.91
CA PRO A 68 -10.21 -8.32 9.35
C PRO A 68 -9.11 -8.32 8.30
N TYR A 69 -9.01 -7.25 7.49
CA TYR A 69 -7.93 -7.09 6.54
C TYR A 69 -6.57 -7.05 7.25
N ILE A 70 -6.44 -6.17 8.25
CA ILE A 70 -5.19 -5.99 8.99
C ILE A 70 -4.81 -7.28 9.70
N GLN A 71 -5.75 -7.91 10.39
CA GLN A 71 -5.51 -9.13 11.16
C GLN A 71 -5.12 -10.32 10.26
N SER A 72 -5.76 -10.48 9.10
CA SER A 72 -5.41 -11.52 8.13
C SER A 72 -4.01 -11.31 7.55
N GLN A 73 -3.62 -10.07 7.27
CA GLN A 73 -2.29 -9.73 6.79
C GLN A 73 -1.19 -9.96 7.87
N ILE A 74 -1.48 -9.65 9.15
CA ILE A 74 -0.57 -9.96 10.28
C ILE A 74 -0.37 -11.47 10.42
N LYS A 75 -1.46 -12.26 10.35
CA LYS A 75 -1.38 -13.74 10.39
C LYS A 75 -0.51 -14.26 9.24
N ALA A 76 -0.76 -13.82 8.02
CA ALA A 76 0.04 -14.21 6.86
C ALA A 76 1.53 -13.84 6.99
N TYR A 77 1.85 -12.63 7.50
CA TYR A 77 3.21 -12.21 7.78
C TYR A 77 3.91 -13.16 8.77
N LYS A 78 3.23 -13.52 9.85
CA LYS A 78 3.77 -14.45 10.86
C LYS A 78 4.00 -15.84 10.27
N GLU A 79 3.10 -16.35 9.43
CA GLU A 79 3.28 -17.66 8.76
C GLU A 79 4.47 -17.64 7.80
N VAL A 80 4.67 -16.60 7.00
CA VAL A 80 5.85 -16.47 6.14
C VAL A 80 7.12 -16.58 6.96
N LYS A 81 7.23 -15.88 8.09
CA LYS A 81 8.38 -15.97 8.99
C LYS A 81 8.57 -17.36 9.59
N LYS A 82 7.48 -18.01 9.99
CA LYS A 82 7.48 -19.37 10.56
C LYS A 82 8.02 -20.38 9.55
N TYR A 83 7.50 -20.39 8.32
CA TYR A 83 7.93 -21.32 7.28
C TYR A 83 9.35 -21.03 6.77
N ARG A 84 9.78 -19.77 6.74
CA ARG A 84 11.17 -19.43 6.45
C ARG A 84 12.14 -20.04 7.48
N LYS A 85 11.78 -20.03 8.78
CA LYS A 85 12.56 -20.74 9.81
C LYS A 85 12.60 -22.25 9.61
N LYS A 86 11.59 -22.83 8.93
CA LYS A 86 11.54 -24.26 8.55
C LYS A 86 12.26 -24.56 7.21
N GLY A 87 12.99 -23.59 6.64
CA GLY A 87 13.76 -23.76 5.41
C GLY A 87 13.03 -23.42 4.11
N VAL A 88 11.77 -22.96 4.16
CA VAL A 88 11.05 -22.51 2.96
C VAL A 88 11.61 -21.15 2.50
N ASN A 89 11.95 -21.02 1.22
CA ASN A 89 12.36 -19.75 0.61
C ASN A 89 11.16 -18.78 0.54
N SER A 90 10.90 -18.04 1.62
CA SER A 90 9.74 -17.16 1.72
C SER A 90 10.06 -15.76 2.25
N SER A 91 9.39 -14.75 1.69
CA SER A 91 9.57 -13.35 2.04
C SER A 91 8.22 -12.63 2.11
N SER A 92 8.04 -11.74 3.08
CA SER A 92 6.95 -10.77 3.07
C SER A 92 7.45 -9.45 2.49
N ILE A 93 6.75 -8.94 1.50
CA ILE A 93 7.01 -7.64 0.90
C ILE A 93 5.91 -6.69 1.37
N ILE A 94 6.30 -5.69 2.13
CA ILE A 94 5.38 -4.71 2.71
C ILE A 94 5.26 -3.54 1.75
N PHE A 95 4.06 -3.33 1.22
CA PHE A 95 3.73 -2.18 0.38
C PHE A 95 2.95 -1.15 1.18
N LEU A 96 3.12 0.12 0.83
CA LEU A 96 2.28 1.22 1.28
C LEU A 96 1.23 1.55 0.21
N GLN A 97 1.21 2.76 -0.32
CA GLN A 97 0.29 3.10 -1.41
C GLN A 97 1.01 2.91 -2.76
N VAL A 98 0.56 1.95 -3.54
CA VAL A 98 1.11 1.68 -4.88
C VAL A 98 0.15 2.24 -5.92
N GLU A 99 0.64 3.13 -6.77
CA GLU A 99 -0.16 3.85 -7.74
C GLU A 99 0.27 3.60 -9.18
N SER A 100 -0.72 3.62 -10.07
CA SER A 100 -0.53 3.51 -11.52
C SER A 100 -1.76 4.03 -12.27
N PRO A 101 -1.69 4.26 -13.59
CA PRO A 101 -2.87 4.55 -14.42
C PRO A 101 -3.94 3.46 -14.38
N LEU A 102 -3.54 2.21 -14.07
CA LEU A 102 -4.44 1.06 -13.95
C LEU A 102 -5.12 0.94 -12.58
N ARG A 103 -4.82 1.85 -11.65
CA ARG A 103 -5.44 1.88 -10.32
C ARG A 103 -6.96 2.08 -10.46
N ASN A 104 -7.73 1.43 -9.58
CA ASN A 104 -9.17 1.62 -9.53
C ASN A 104 -9.51 3.10 -9.22
N LYS A 105 -10.49 3.66 -9.92
CA LYS A 105 -10.93 5.05 -9.82
C LYS A 105 -11.40 5.51 -8.45
N GLU A 106 -11.74 4.58 -7.55
CA GLU A 106 -12.13 4.90 -6.17
C GLU A 106 -10.94 5.29 -5.27
N PHE A 107 -9.70 5.02 -5.70
CA PHE A 107 -8.51 5.44 -4.96
C PHE A 107 -8.17 6.90 -5.20
N LEU A 108 -7.70 7.59 -4.15
CA LEU A 108 -7.60 9.04 -4.08
C LEU A 108 -6.88 9.67 -5.29
N ILE A 109 -5.65 9.24 -5.60
CA ILE A 109 -4.87 9.86 -6.70
C ILE A 109 -5.61 9.69 -8.02
N LYS A 110 -6.04 8.47 -8.35
CA LYS A 110 -6.76 8.20 -9.60
C LYS A 110 -8.05 9.03 -9.69
N LYS A 111 -8.84 9.04 -8.60
CA LYS A 111 -10.08 9.80 -8.52
C LYS A 111 -9.84 11.31 -8.71
N VAL A 112 -8.86 11.89 -8.03
CA VAL A 112 -8.51 13.31 -8.15
C VAL A 112 -8.06 13.65 -9.58
N CYS A 113 -7.19 12.83 -10.17
CA CYS A 113 -6.70 13.06 -11.52
C CYS A 113 -7.81 13.02 -12.57
N GLU A 114 -8.74 12.06 -12.47
CA GLU A 114 -9.88 11.99 -13.38
C GLU A 114 -10.81 13.19 -13.25
N HIS A 115 -11.09 13.66 -12.01
CA HIS A 115 -11.92 14.86 -11.81
C HIS A 115 -11.22 16.12 -12.32
N ALA A 116 -9.92 16.28 -12.08
CA ALA A 116 -9.14 17.39 -12.59
C ALA A 116 -9.10 17.40 -14.14
N LYS A 117 -8.95 16.22 -14.76
CA LYS A 117 -8.98 16.03 -16.22
C LYS A 117 -10.32 16.49 -16.83
N LEU A 118 -11.42 16.15 -16.15
CA LEU A 118 -12.78 16.50 -16.57
C LEU A 118 -13.22 17.89 -16.09
N LYS A 119 -12.36 18.65 -15.39
CA LYS A 119 -12.68 19.95 -14.77
C LYS A 119 -13.92 19.88 -13.85
N LYS A 120 -14.10 18.75 -13.15
CA LYS A 120 -15.24 18.48 -12.26
C LYS A 120 -14.88 18.66 -10.80
N LYS A 121 -15.87 19.04 -10.00
CA LYS A 121 -15.76 19.05 -8.53
C LYS A 121 -15.65 17.63 -8.00
N ILE A 122 -14.86 17.45 -6.95
CA ILE A 122 -14.66 16.17 -6.26
C ILE A 122 -15.13 16.27 -4.80
N ILE A 123 -15.78 15.23 -4.32
CA ILE A 123 -16.10 15.07 -2.90
C ILE A 123 -15.07 14.15 -2.27
N VAL A 124 -14.44 14.63 -1.20
CA VAL A 124 -13.35 13.96 -0.51
C VAL A 124 -13.62 13.85 0.99
N GLY A 125 -12.85 13.02 1.68
CA GLY A 125 -12.78 12.95 3.14
C GLY A 125 -11.68 13.83 3.71
N ASN A 126 -10.89 13.28 4.63
CA ASN A 126 -9.81 13.99 5.28
C ASN A 126 -8.58 14.10 4.35
N LEU A 127 -8.28 15.31 3.93
CA LEU A 127 -7.14 15.62 3.06
C LEU A 127 -5.82 15.85 3.82
N ASN A 128 -5.86 15.91 5.15
CA ASN A 128 -4.68 16.17 5.97
C ASN A 128 -3.89 14.90 6.29
N THR A 129 -4.38 13.74 5.87
CA THR A 129 -3.65 12.49 6.06
C THR A 129 -2.47 12.42 5.11
N ILE A 130 -1.32 12.00 5.64
CA ILE A 130 -0.07 11.86 4.91
C ILE A 130 0.20 10.39 4.64
N ARG A 131 0.47 10.04 3.38
CA ARG A 131 0.77 8.68 2.94
C ARG A 131 2.00 8.66 2.06
N ASP A 132 2.70 7.54 2.10
CA ASP A 132 3.82 7.24 1.21
C ASP A 132 3.26 6.56 -0.04
N TYR A 133 3.39 7.23 -1.17
CA TYR A 133 2.95 6.74 -2.47
C TYR A 133 4.14 6.33 -3.32
N SER A 134 4.03 5.20 -3.98
CA SER A 134 5.07 4.64 -4.85
C SER A 134 4.51 4.30 -6.22
N TRP A 135 5.34 4.41 -7.25
CA TRP A 135 4.99 4.08 -8.62
C TRP A 135 5.09 2.56 -8.86
N ALA A 136 4.03 1.95 -9.38
CA ALA A 136 3.97 0.49 -9.55
C ALA A 136 5.13 -0.11 -10.34
N PRO A 137 5.59 0.45 -11.48
CA PRO A 137 6.76 -0.07 -12.19
C PRO A 137 8.04 -0.11 -11.33
N GLU A 138 8.27 0.90 -10.49
CA GLU A 138 9.44 0.92 -9.60
C GLU A 138 9.32 -0.12 -8.48
N ILE A 139 8.10 -0.30 -7.94
CA ILE A 139 7.82 -1.38 -7.01
C ILE A 139 8.14 -2.75 -7.63
N VAL A 140 7.71 -2.98 -8.89
CA VAL A 140 7.97 -4.23 -9.60
C VAL A 140 9.47 -4.47 -9.80
N LYS A 141 10.23 -3.43 -10.14
CA LYS A 141 11.71 -3.54 -10.21
C LYS A 141 12.29 -3.95 -8.87
N GLY A 142 11.84 -3.35 -7.76
CA GLY A 142 12.25 -3.72 -6.41
C GLY A 142 11.90 -5.17 -6.06
N VAL A 143 10.71 -5.64 -6.42
CA VAL A 143 10.30 -7.03 -6.24
C VAL A 143 11.19 -7.97 -7.07
N TYR A 144 11.45 -7.64 -8.33
CA TYR A 144 12.34 -8.42 -9.19
C TYR A 144 13.76 -8.53 -8.60
N TYR A 145 14.30 -7.44 -8.07
CA TYR A 145 15.60 -7.48 -7.39
C TYR A 145 15.60 -8.48 -6.22
N LEU A 146 14.51 -8.59 -5.46
CA LEU A 146 14.39 -9.54 -4.36
C LEU A 146 14.51 -11.00 -4.80
N THR A 147 14.18 -11.31 -6.06
CA THR A 147 14.35 -12.66 -6.60
C THR A 147 15.84 -13.08 -6.69
N LYS A 148 16.75 -12.12 -6.71
CA LYS A 148 18.19 -12.34 -6.84
C LYS A 148 18.93 -12.50 -5.50
N ILE A 149 18.28 -12.19 -4.38
CA ILE A 149 18.90 -12.22 -3.06
C ILE A 149 18.28 -13.27 -2.14
N LYS A 150 18.92 -13.53 -1.00
CA LYS A 150 18.44 -14.44 0.05
C LYS A 150 17.08 -13.95 0.59
N SER A 151 16.17 -14.89 0.86
CA SER A 151 14.83 -14.62 1.38
C SER A 151 14.84 -13.82 2.68
N ARG A 152 14.19 -12.67 2.67
CA ARG A 152 14.02 -11.77 3.84
C ARG A 152 12.78 -10.90 3.66
N ASP A 153 12.27 -10.35 4.76
CA ASP A 153 11.16 -9.40 4.69
C ASP A 153 11.68 -8.01 4.30
N LEU A 154 10.85 -7.27 3.58
CA LEU A 154 11.20 -5.94 3.10
C LEU A 154 9.98 -5.01 3.10
N ILE A 155 10.23 -3.71 3.37
CA ILE A 155 9.28 -2.64 3.07
C ILE A 155 9.77 -1.97 1.78
N ILE A 156 8.95 -1.94 0.74
CA ILE A 156 9.25 -1.19 -0.48
C ILE A 156 8.36 0.05 -0.48
N SER A 157 8.99 1.22 -0.37
CA SER A 157 8.31 2.50 -0.23
C SER A 157 9.17 3.64 -0.76
N SER A 158 8.57 4.79 -1.04
CA SER A 158 9.33 5.98 -1.47
C SER A 158 10.11 6.63 -0.32
N GLY A 159 9.67 6.43 0.92
CA GLY A 159 10.20 7.13 2.09
C GLY A 159 9.71 8.58 2.20
N GLN A 160 8.80 9.01 1.33
CA GLN A 160 8.26 10.38 1.28
C GLN A 160 6.76 10.36 1.56
N GLY A 161 6.33 11.25 2.43
CA GLY A 161 4.93 11.42 2.78
C GLY A 161 4.31 12.58 1.99
N ILE A 162 3.10 12.37 1.48
CA ILE A 162 2.35 13.37 0.73
C ILE A 162 0.93 13.42 1.25
N SER A 163 0.40 14.63 1.43
CA SER A 163 -0.97 14.85 1.90
C SER A 163 -1.99 14.77 0.75
N GLY A 164 -3.24 14.46 1.10
CA GLY A 164 -4.34 14.53 0.15
C GLY A 164 -4.53 15.92 -0.46
N GLN A 165 -4.22 16.97 0.32
CA GLN A 165 -4.28 18.36 -0.15
C GLN A 165 -3.22 18.66 -1.22
N GLU A 166 -2.00 18.16 -1.04
CA GLU A 166 -0.94 18.30 -2.06
C GLU A 166 -1.29 17.57 -3.34
N ILE A 167 -1.93 16.40 -3.25
CA ILE A 167 -2.43 15.67 -4.41
C ILE A 167 -3.44 16.50 -5.20
N LEU A 168 -4.44 17.06 -4.50
CA LEU A 168 -5.44 17.95 -5.12
C LEU A 168 -4.78 19.16 -5.78
N LYS A 169 -3.98 19.92 -5.02
CA LYS A 169 -3.29 21.11 -5.51
C LYS A 169 -2.49 20.82 -6.79
N THR A 170 -1.74 19.74 -6.79
CA THR A 170 -0.88 19.37 -7.93
C THR A 170 -1.71 18.98 -9.15
N ALA A 171 -2.74 18.13 -8.98
CA ALA A 171 -3.54 17.65 -10.11
C ALA A 171 -4.31 18.79 -10.81
N TYR A 172 -4.94 19.66 -10.04
CA TYR A 172 -5.68 20.79 -10.62
C TYR A 172 -4.76 21.87 -11.20
N LYS A 173 -3.60 22.13 -10.57
CA LYS A 173 -2.58 23.03 -11.12
C LYS A 173 -2.09 22.59 -12.51
N LEU A 174 -1.90 21.28 -12.73
CA LEU A 174 -1.52 20.75 -14.05
C LEU A 174 -2.60 20.96 -15.14
N LYS A 175 -3.80 21.34 -14.76
CA LYS A 175 -4.90 21.73 -15.65
C LYS A 175 -5.18 23.26 -15.64
N ASN A 176 -4.28 24.06 -15.05
CA ASN A 176 -4.44 25.49 -14.86
C ASN A 176 -5.72 25.88 -14.10
N LEU A 177 -6.12 25.06 -13.10
CA LEU A 177 -7.31 25.26 -12.30
C LEU A 177 -6.94 25.57 -10.83
N ASP A 178 -7.69 26.47 -10.21
CA ASP A 178 -7.59 26.70 -8.76
C ASP A 178 -8.32 25.58 -8.02
N TYR A 179 -7.59 24.64 -7.41
CA TYR A 179 -8.15 23.49 -6.73
C TYR A 179 -9.17 23.84 -5.64
N LYS A 180 -9.06 25.00 -5.00
CA LYS A 180 -9.96 25.46 -3.93
C LYS A 180 -11.42 25.54 -4.39
N LYS A 181 -11.66 25.79 -5.68
CA LYS A 181 -13.00 25.87 -6.28
C LYS A 181 -13.55 24.49 -6.68
N TYR A 182 -12.74 23.43 -6.61
CA TYR A 182 -13.07 22.13 -7.19
C TYR A 182 -13.19 21.00 -6.19
N PHE A 183 -13.22 21.26 -4.88
CA PHE A 183 -13.46 20.20 -3.92
C PHE A 183 -14.43 20.61 -2.82
N SER A 184 -15.06 19.62 -2.21
CA SER A 184 -15.77 19.74 -0.94
C SER A 184 -15.47 18.55 -0.05
N VAL A 185 -15.48 18.76 1.26
CA VAL A 185 -15.28 17.69 2.25
C VAL A 185 -16.62 17.17 2.71
N ASN A 186 -16.78 15.82 2.72
CA ASN A 186 -17.96 15.18 3.28
C ASN A 186 -17.54 14.30 4.46
N GLN A 187 -18.15 14.55 5.62
CA GLN A 187 -17.88 13.83 6.87
C GLN A 187 -18.08 12.31 6.76
N LYS A 188 -18.99 11.85 5.89
CA LYS A 188 -19.21 10.41 5.63
C LYS A 188 -17.96 9.68 5.11
N TYR A 189 -17.02 10.41 4.49
CA TYR A 189 -15.76 9.85 3.99
C TYR A 189 -14.60 9.97 4.97
N ILE A 190 -14.81 10.61 6.14
CA ILE A 190 -13.81 10.68 7.21
C ILE A 190 -13.92 9.41 8.04
N ARG A 191 -12.82 8.66 8.12
CA ARG A 191 -12.79 7.40 8.87
C ARG A 191 -12.56 7.65 10.36
N PRO A 192 -13.33 7.01 11.26
CA PRO A 192 -13.00 7.02 12.68
C PRO A 192 -11.58 6.48 12.90
N ASN A 193 -10.80 7.12 13.76
CA ASN A 193 -9.42 6.72 14.09
C ASN A 193 -8.49 6.63 12.86
N GLU A 194 -8.66 7.56 11.91
CA GLU A 194 -7.82 7.60 10.72
C GLU A 194 -6.35 7.84 11.07
N ILE A 195 -5.48 7.03 10.48
CA ILE A 195 -4.03 7.18 10.64
C ILE A 195 -3.60 8.51 10.04
N LYS A 196 -3.00 9.39 10.85
CA LYS A 196 -2.58 10.71 10.39
C LYS A 196 -1.42 10.63 9.40
N VAL A 197 -0.38 9.85 9.72
CA VAL A 197 0.84 9.73 8.92
C VAL A 197 1.21 8.26 8.78
N MET A 198 1.57 7.82 7.56
CA MET A 198 2.13 6.50 7.31
C MET A 198 3.17 6.58 6.20
N ILE A 199 4.44 6.49 6.60
CA ILE A 199 5.61 6.56 5.73
C ILE A 199 6.47 5.33 6.01
N GLY A 200 7.00 4.71 4.97
CA GLY A 200 7.89 3.55 5.09
C GLY A 200 9.34 3.96 5.25
N SER A 201 10.07 3.29 6.14
CA SER A 201 11.52 3.47 6.24
C SER A 201 12.22 2.71 5.12
N ASN A 202 12.92 3.41 4.27
CA ASN A 202 13.75 2.86 3.20
C ASN A 202 15.23 2.69 3.57
N LYS A 203 15.61 2.92 4.84
CA LYS A 203 17.02 2.89 5.32
C LYS A 203 17.74 1.55 5.10
N ASN A 204 17.03 0.47 4.82
CA ASN A 204 17.61 -0.87 4.62
C ASN A 204 17.81 -1.22 3.14
N TYR A 205 17.74 -0.25 2.25
CA TYR A 205 17.90 -0.47 0.81
C TYR A 205 18.98 0.43 0.25
N ASN A 206 20.06 -0.20 -0.24
CA ASN A 206 20.97 0.41 -1.23
C ASN A 206 20.35 0.39 -2.65
N ILE A 207 19.05 0.22 -2.76
CA ILE A 207 18.35 0.40 -4.03
C ILE A 207 17.93 1.85 -4.04
N LEU A 208 18.62 2.65 -4.82
CA LEU A 208 18.24 4.00 -5.20
C LEU A 208 16.90 3.96 -5.96
N LEU A 209 15.81 3.66 -5.26
CA LEU A 209 14.45 3.98 -5.67
C LEU A 209 14.21 5.47 -5.28
N VAL A 210 15.17 6.31 -5.70
CA VAL A 210 15.05 7.75 -5.54
C VAL A 210 14.35 8.25 -6.77
N LEU A 211 13.05 8.45 -6.63
CA LEU A 211 12.38 9.28 -7.59
C LEU A 211 11.41 10.20 -6.85
N ASN A 212 11.38 11.41 -7.32
CA ASN A 212 10.32 12.38 -7.07
C ASN A 212 9.03 11.86 -7.76
N ILE A 213 8.59 10.68 -7.32
CA ILE A 213 7.59 9.81 -7.95
C ILE A 213 6.24 10.53 -8.01
N PHE A 214 6.00 11.42 -7.06
CA PHE A 214 4.71 12.06 -6.87
C PHE A 214 4.28 12.89 -8.08
N LEU A 215 5.10 13.83 -8.52
CA LEU A 215 4.77 14.67 -9.67
C LEU A 215 4.67 13.83 -10.93
N TYR A 216 5.55 12.85 -11.09
CA TYR A 216 5.56 11.94 -12.23
C TYR A 216 4.30 11.07 -12.31
N VAL A 217 3.85 10.48 -11.18
CA VAL A 217 2.60 9.68 -11.12
C VAL A 217 1.39 10.52 -11.50
N ILE A 218 1.23 11.69 -10.91
CA ILE A 218 0.11 12.58 -11.21
C ILE A 218 0.16 13.02 -12.66
N THR A 219 1.32 13.41 -13.17
CA THR A 219 1.50 13.86 -14.56
C THR A 219 1.11 12.75 -15.54
N ILE A 220 1.58 11.52 -15.35
CA ILE A 220 1.22 10.40 -16.24
C ILE A 220 -0.28 10.10 -16.20
N ILE A 221 -0.91 10.11 -15.01
CA ILE A 221 -2.34 9.83 -14.91
C ILE A 221 -3.18 10.96 -15.55
N ILE A 222 -2.70 12.20 -15.49
CA ILE A 222 -3.41 13.35 -16.08
C ILE A 222 -3.19 13.47 -17.59
N LEU A 223 -2.00 13.11 -18.11
CA LEU A 223 -1.68 13.27 -19.52
C LEU A 223 -2.13 12.10 -20.39
N LYS A 224 -2.30 10.92 -19.83
CA LYS A 224 -2.91 9.76 -20.50
C LYS A 224 -4.42 9.71 -20.26
#